data_d743850e665b47eb5556c0957e7d8105
#
_entry.id   d743850e665b47eb5556c0957e7d8105
#
_cell.length_a   1.000
_cell.length_b   1.000
_cell.length_c   1.000
_cell.angle_alpha   90.00
_cell.angle_beta   90.00
_cell.angle_gamma   90.00
#
_symmetry.space_group_name_H-M   'P 1'
#
loop_
_entity.id
_entity.type
_entity.pdbx_description
1 polymer ?
#
loop_
_entity_poly.entity_id
_entity_poly.type
_entity_poly.pdbx_seq_one_letter_code
_entity_poly.pdbx_strand_id
1 'polypeptide(L)'
;MVDIKHYLVVTTAYWGFTLTDGALRMLVLLHFHTLGYTPLELAFLFLLYEFFGVVTNLLAGWIGSRFGLKLTLYSGLGIQVFALWMLSMLDPTWEKVSAVLFVIAAQGLSGIAKDLTKTSSKSAIKLMIPSDAHSTLFKWVALLTGSKNALKGIGFFMGTALLTSLGFEQALWAMAASLFVILFASCSLLPSGIGRAKAKVKFTKLLSKTRAINLLSAARFFLFGARDVWFVVGVPIFLHEVIGWGFMQVGTFMACWVIGYGCVQALAPRVIRRSDDGRSHETRAAQWWAFILAAIPITIAALVEGNVAPSVTIVVGLAFFGIIFAINSSVHSYLILSFSDAEKVALNVGFYYMANAAGRLVGCLLSGLSYQFWGLTGCLITASTMVLAAGAITIVLAGTQRNNGVEKV
;
A
#
# COMPACT_ATOMS: atom_id res chain seq x y z
N MET A 1 -20.34 12.50 22.50
CA MET A 1 -19.84 13.10 21.23
C MET A 1 -18.33 13.01 21.28
N VAL A 2 -17.72 12.30 20.36
CA VAL A 2 -16.27 12.31 20.27
C VAL A 2 -15.86 13.65 19.65
N ASP A 3 -14.92 14.30 20.30
CA ASP A 3 -14.51 15.65 19.96
C ASP A 3 -13.77 15.64 18.62
N ILE A 4 -14.23 16.43 17.65
CA ILE A 4 -13.58 16.63 16.33
C ILE A 4 -12.09 16.94 16.50
N LYS A 5 -11.70 17.59 17.59
CA LYS A 5 -10.30 17.89 17.92
C LYS A 5 -9.45 16.61 18.03
N HIS A 6 -9.94 15.58 18.71
CA HIS A 6 -9.21 14.31 18.84
C HIS A 6 -9.07 13.59 17.49
N TYR A 7 -10.10 13.66 16.65
CA TYR A 7 -10.02 13.14 15.29
C TYR A 7 -8.94 13.85 14.46
N LEU A 8 -8.89 15.18 14.51
CA LEU A 8 -7.88 15.98 13.81
C LEU A 8 -6.48 15.62 14.28
N VAL A 9 -6.25 15.44 15.57
CA VAL A 9 -4.94 15.03 16.11
C VAL A 9 -4.52 13.67 15.57
N VAL A 10 -5.40 12.65 15.63
CA VAL A 10 -5.10 11.31 15.12
C VAL A 10 -4.86 11.32 13.61
N THR A 11 -5.66 12.10 12.87
CA THR A 11 -5.55 12.20 11.42
C THR A 11 -4.26 12.91 11.01
N THR A 12 -3.90 14.01 11.67
CA THR A 12 -2.64 14.73 11.44
C THR A 12 -1.43 13.85 11.77
N ALA A 13 -1.48 13.10 12.86
CA ALA A 13 -0.44 12.14 13.22
C ALA A 13 -0.27 11.06 12.13
N TYR A 14 -1.38 10.54 11.63
CA TYR A 14 -1.36 9.57 10.53
C TYR A 14 -0.85 10.18 9.21
N TRP A 15 -1.18 11.42 8.93
CA TRP A 15 -0.69 12.15 7.76
C TRP A 15 0.82 12.37 7.83
N GLY A 16 1.33 12.83 8.97
CA GLY A 16 2.77 13.00 9.19
C GLY A 16 3.52 11.67 9.05
N PHE A 17 2.98 10.61 9.64
CA PHE A 17 3.50 9.26 9.43
C PHE A 17 3.54 8.88 7.95
N THR A 18 2.44 9.09 7.21
CA THR A 18 2.33 8.69 5.81
C THR A 18 3.29 9.46 4.90
N LEU A 19 3.55 10.73 5.21
CA LEU A 19 4.56 11.54 4.51
C LEU A 19 5.96 10.97 4.71
N THR A 20 6.35 10.72 5.95
CA THR A 20 7.68 10.18 6.27
C THR A 20 7.87 8.74 5.76
N ASP A 21 6.82 7.90 5.78
CA ASP A 21 6.84 6.55 5.20
C ASP A 21 7.05 6.57 3.67
N GLY A 22 6.38 7.50 2.99
CA GLY A 22 6.59 7.72 1.55
C GLY A 22 8.00 8.23 1.23
N ALA A 23 8.44 9.24 1.97
CA ALA A 23 9.76 9.85 1.80
C ALA A 23 10.89 8.83 2.04
N LEU A 24 10.80 8.06 3.10
CA LEU A 24 11.79 7.03 3.44
C LEU A 24 11.95 6.00 2.31
N ARG A 25 10.86 5.61 1.64
CA ARG A 25 10.93 4.64 0.54
C ARG A 25 11.78 5.15 -0.62
N MET A 26 11.57 6.38 -1.07
CA MET A 26 12.34 6.95 -2.18
C MET A 26 13.78 7.29 -1.77
N LEU A 27 13.95 7.79 -0.54
CA LEU A 27 15.25 8.12 0.01
C LEU A 27 16.15 6.87 0.09
N VAL A 28 15.65 5.75 0.63
CA VAL A 28 16.39 4.49 0.70
C VAL A 28 16.67 3.94 -0.70
N LEU A 29 15.65 3.87 -1.57
CA LEU A 29 15.81 3.32 -2.91
C LEU A 29 16.92 4.05 -3.70
N LEU A 30 16.83 5.36 -3.78
CA LEU A 30 17.74 6.16 -4.61
C LEU A 30 19.12 6.26 -4.00
N HIS A 31 19.22 6.42 -2.67
CA HIS A 31 20.53 6.47 -2.00
C HIS A 31 21.33 5.17 -2.19
N PHE A 32 20.73 4.01 -1.91
CA PHE A 32 21.43 2.74 -2.05
C PHE A 32 21.70 2.38 -3.52
N HIS A 33 20.85 2.86 -4.44
CA HIS A 33 21.14 2.78 -5.86
C HIS A 33 22.43 3.53 -6.24
N THR A 34 22.63 4.76 -5.75
CA THR A 34 23.87 5.52 -5.99
C THR A 34 25.11 4.88 -5.37
N LEU A 35 24.94 4.07 -4.33
CA LEU A 35 26.04 3.27 -3.74
C LEU A 35 26.35 1.98 -4.53
N GLY A 36 25.72 1.76 -5.69
CA GLY A 36 25.98 0.61 -6.56
C GLY A 36 25.31 -0.69 -6.12
N TYR A 37 24.21 -0.61 -5.37
CA TYR A 37 23.41 -1.79 -5.03
C TYR A 37 22.62 -2.26 -6.24
N THR A 38 22.67 -3.56 -6.50
CA THR A 38 21.92 -4.19 -7.59
C THR A 38 20.41 -4.09 -7.38
N PRO A 39 19.60 -4.18 -8.45
CA PRO A 39 18.14 -4.13 -8.33
C PRO A 39 17.55 -5.17 -7.36
N LEU A 40 18.15 -6.37 -7.32
CA LEU A 40 17.74 -7.41 -6.39
C LEU A 40 18.07 -7.03 -4.93
N GLU A 41 19.26 -6.51 -4.66
CA GLU A 41 19.65 -6.03 -3.34
C GLU A 41 18.74 -4.90 -2.87
N LEU A 42 18.39 -3.96 -3.76
CA LEU A 42 17.43 -2.89 -3.47
C LEU A 42 16.05 -3.45 -3.09
N ALA A 43 15.58 -4.49 -3.78
CA ALA A 43 14.33 -5.16 -3.43
C ALA A 43 14.41 -5.81 -2.04
N PHE A 44 15.54 -6.44 -1.68
CA PHE A 44 15.76 -7.02 -0.35
C PHE A 44 15.65 -5.99 0.77
N LEU A 45 16.07 -4.74 0.58
CA LEU A 45 15.95 -3.70 1.59
C LEU A 45 14.51 -3.47 2.06
N PHE A 46 13.51 -3.80 1.23
CA PHE A 46 12.09 -3.62 1.55
C PHE A 46 11.37 -4.89 1.99
N LEU A 47 12.03 -6.06 1.99
CA LEU A 47 11.35 -7.34 2.25
C LEU A 47 10.73 -7.42 3.65
N LEU A 48 11.48 -7.09 4.70
CA LEU A 48 10.92 -7.12 6.06
C LEU A 48 9.82 -6.08 6.27
N TYR A 49 9.90 -4.92 5.61
CA TYR A 49 8.83 -3.93 5.64
C TYR A 49 7.51 -4.50 5.10
N GLU A 50 7.53 -5.20 3.99
CA GLU A 50 6.34 -5.81 3.41
C GLU A 50 5.94 -7.09 4.17
N PHE A 51 6.90 -7.88 4.66
CA PHE A 51 6.64 -9.07 5.47
C PHE A 51 5.89 -8.73 6.76
N PHE A 52 6.37 -7.75 7.52
CA PHE A 52 5.65 -7.29 8.70
C PHE A 52 4.29 -6.68 8.35
N GLY A 53 4.15 -6.12 7.14
CA GLY A 53 2.85 -5.73 6.61
C GLY A 53 1.88 -6.90 6.48
N VAL A 54 2.34 -8.11 6.11
CA VAL A 54 1.51 -9.33 6.10
C VAL A 54 1.04 -9.69 7.50
N VAL A 55 1.98 -9.81 8.43
CA VAL A 55 1.72 -10.22 9.81
C VAL A 55 0.81 -9.22 10.53
N THR A 56 1.13 -7.94 10.45
CA THR A 56 0.39 -6.90 11.15
C THR A 56 -1.01 -6.67 10.59
N ASN A 57 -1.23 -6.80 9.28
CA ASN A 57 -2.60 -6.74 8.72
C ASN A 57 -3.47 -7.91 9.18
N LEU A 58 -2.91 -9.11 9.32
CA LEU A 58 -3.62 -10.25 9.88
C LEU A 58 -3.99 -10.01 11.35
N LEU A 59 -3.06 -9.43 12.12
CA LEU A 59 -3.23 -9.19 13.56
C LEU A 59 -3.93 -7.86 13.89
N ALA A 60 -4.14 -6.97 12.91
CA ALA A 60 -4.61 -5.61 13.13
C ALA A 60 -5.91 -5.52 13.95
N GLY A 61 -6.87 -6.40 13.67
CA GLY A 61 -8.13 -6.48 14.42
C GLY A 61 -7.93 -6.89 15.90
N TRP A 62 -7.01 -7.80 16.15
CA TRP A 62 -6.66 -8.27 17.48
C TRP A 62 -5.88 -7.20 18.27
N ILE A 63 -4.87 -6.60 17.66
CA ILE A 63 -4.04 -5.54 18.26
C ILE A 63 -4.90 -4.34 18.64
N GLY A 64 -5.73 -3.85 17.72
CA GLY A 64 -6.59 -2.70 17.96
C GLY A 64 -7.63 -2.92 19.07
N SER A 65 -8.18 -4.15 19.17
CA SER A 65 -9.16 -4.49 20.22
C SER A 65 -8.50 -4.62 21.62
N ARG A 66 -7.26 -5.07 21.68
CA ARG A 66 -6.57 -5.38 22.94
C ARG A 66 -5.86 -4.17 23.56
N PHE A 67 -5.15 -3.40 22.75
CA PHE A 67 -4.28 -2.31 23.22
C PHE A 67 -4.91 -0.93 23.14
N GLY A 68 -5.99 -0.81 22.39
CA GLY A 68 -6.67 0.46 22.19
C GLY A 68 -5.93 1.40 21.22
N LEU A 69 -6.62 2.48 20.87
CA LEU A 69 -6.22 3.41 19.81
C LEU A 69 -4.99 4.23 20.19
N LYS A 70 -4.93 4.74 21.41
CA LYS A 70 -3.87 5.64 21.87
C LYS A 70 -2.51 4.94 21.88
N LEU A 71 -2.45 3.75 22.48
CA LEU A 71 -1.20 2.99 22.57
C LEU A 71 -0.70 2.56 21.20
N THR A 72 -1.58 2.08 20.31
CA THR A 72 -1.17 1.67 18.95
C THR A 72 -0.68 2.86 18.12
N LEU A 73 -1.27 4.05 18.26
CA LEU A 73 -0.80 5.26 17.58
C LEU A 73 0.60 5.66 18.07
N TYR A 74 0.77 5.74 19.38
CA TYR A 74 2.06 6.19 19.96
C TYR A 74 3.18 5.20 19.71
N SER A 75 2.88 3.88 19.81
CA SER A 75 3.84 2.85 19.46
C SER A 75 4.22 2.93 17.97
N GLY A 76 3.24 3.15 17.08
CA GLY A 76 3.52 3.30 15.65
C GLY A 76 4.42 4.51 15.36
N LEU A 77 4.09 5.68 15.90
CA LEU A 77 4.91 6.89 15.72
C LEU A 77 6.29 6.75 16.36
N GLY A 78 6.37 6.22 17.59
CA GLY A 78 7.64 6.04 18.30
C GLY A 78 8.56 5.03 17.61
N ILE A 79 8.03 3.90 17.13
CA ILE A 79 8.79 2.92 16.35
C ILE A 79 9.31 3.54 15.05
N GLN A 80 8.52 4.39 14.37
CA GLN A 80 8.98 5.07 13.16
C GLN A 80 10.09 6.07 13.44
N VAL A 81 9.97 6.88 14.50
CA VAL A 81 11.05 7.78 14.93
C VAL A 81 12.33 7.00 15.24
N PHE A 82 12.20 5.88 15.95
CA PHE A 82 13.33 5.00 16.26
C PHE A 82 13.93 4.37 15.00
N ALA A 83 13.11 3.92 14.05
CA ALA A 83 13.58 3.35 12.79
C ALA A 83 14.35 4.38 11.94
N LEU A 84 13.86 5.62 11.87
CA LEU A 84 14.55 6.72 11.18
C LEU A 84 15.87 7.07 11.84
N TRP A 85 15.88 7.18 13.19
CA TRP A 85 17.09 7.40 13.98
C TRP A 85 18.08 6.24 13.82
N MET A 86 17.61 4.99 13.92
CA MET A 86 18.43 3.81 13.67
C MET A 86 19.10 3.87 12.31
N LEU A 87 18.33 4.18 11.26
CA LEU A 87 18.83 4.23 9.89
C LEU A 87 19.88 5.36 9.69
N SER A 88 19.77 6.48 10.42
CA SER A 88 20.78 7.56 10.37
C SER A 88 22.12 7.18 11.01
N MET A 89 22.17 6.08 11.78
CA MET A 89 23.39 5.54 12.37
C MET A 89 24.15 4.58 11.43
N LEU A 90 23.68 4.44 10.19
CA LEU A 90 24.36 3.60 9.20
C LEU A 90 25.75 4.17 8.91
N ASP A 91 26.77 3.39 9.18
CA ASP A 91 28.15 3.77 8.91
C ASP A 91 28.54 3.37 7.46
N PRO A 92 28.96 4.33 6.63
CA PRO A 92 29.39 4.04 5.26
C PRO A 92 30.56 3.07 5.13
N THR A 93 31.30 2.85 6.23
CA THR A 93 32.46 1.93 6.26
C THR A 93 32.08 0.47 6.48
N TRP A 94 30.82 0.21 6.81
CA TRP A 94 30.39 -1.17 7.06
C TRP A 94 30.44 -2.04 5.82
N GLU A 95 30.75 -3.32 6.06
CA GLU A 95 30.60 -4.34 5.03
C GLU A 95 29.19 -4.36 4.48
N LYS A 96 29.08 -4.52 3.16
CA LYS A 96 27.79 -4.47 2.43
C LYS A 96 26.71 -5.35 3.04
N VAL A 97 27.07 -6.57 3.51
CA VAL A 97 26.11 -7.51 4.11
C VAL A 97 25.57 -6.96 5.42
N SER A 98 26.44 -6.41 6.28
CA SER A 98 26.06 -5.80 7.57
C SER A 98 25.16 -4.59 7.36
N ALA A 99 25.50 -3.73 6.39
CA ALA A 99 24.71 -2.57 6.02
C ALA A 99 23.30 -2.99 5.53
N VAL A 100 23.21 -4.00 4.65
CA VAL A 100 21.93 -4.54 4.15
C VAL A 100 21.08 -5.07 5.30
N LEU A 101 21.62 -5.89 6.19
CA LEU A 101 20.88 -6.45 7.32
C LEU A 101 20.37 -5.35 8.27
N PHE A 102 21.17 -4.33 8.50
CA PHE A 102 20.80 -3.19 9.34
C PHE A 102 19.63 -2.38 8.71
N VAL A 103 19.73 -2.08 7.43
CA VAL A 103 18.67 -1.38 6.69
C VAL A 103 17.38 -2.21 6.65
N ILE A 104 17.46 -3.51 6.39
CA ILE A 104 16.33 -4.43 6.42
C ILE A 104 15.64 -4.42 7.79
N ALA A 105 16.42 -4.43 8.89
CA ALA A 105 15.87 -4.35 10.24
C ALA A 105 15.14 -3.03 10.50
N ALA A 106 15.75 -1.89 10.15
CA ALA A 106 15.12 -0.57 10.27
C ALA A 106 13.84 -0.45 9.43
N GLN A 107 13.86 -0.95 8.20
CA GLN A 107 12.70 -1.01 7.33
C GLN A 107 11.60 -1.93 7.89
N GLY A 108 11.97 -3.05 8.52
CA GLY A 108 11.04 -3.94 9.21
C GLY A 108 10.29 -3.21 10.34
N LEU A 109 11.01 -2.45 11.16
CA LEU A 109 10.41 -1.61 12.21
C LEU A 109 9.43 -0.58 11.60
N SER A 110 9.82 0.09 10.51
CA SER A 110 8.97 1.02 9.78
C SER A 110 7.69 0.33 9.24
N GLY A 111 7.79 -0.93 8.78
CA GLY A 111 6.64 -1.73 8.37
C GLY A 111 5.65 -1.99 9.50
N ILE A 112 6.13 -2.35 10.69
CA ILE A 112 5.32 -2.51 11.91
C ILE A 112 4.64 -1.18 12.28
N ALA A 113 5.42 -0.11 12.33
CA ALA A 113 4.96 1.24 12.65
C ALA A 113 3.81 1.70 11.74
N LYS A 114 3.92 1.45 10.43
CA LYS A 114 2.91 1.75 9.42
C LYS A 114 1.56 1.13 9.75
N ASP A 115 1.53 -0.15 10.07
CA ASP A 115 0.26 -0.83 10.26
C ASP A 115 -0.36 -0.55 11.63
N LEU A 116 0.45 -0.31 12.67
CA LEU A 116 -0.03 0.19 13.97
C LEU A 116 -0.71 1.54 13.81
N THR A 117 -0.05 2.50 13.16
CA THR A 117 -0.58 3.85 12.93
C THR A 117 -1.83 3.85 12.06
N LYS A 118 -1.85 3.04 10.99
CA LYS A 118 -3.01 2.84 10.12
C LYS A 118 -4.21 2.24 10.85
N THR A 119 -3.98 1.22 11.69
CA THR A 119 -5.04 0.56 12.47
C THR A 119 -5.64 1.51 13.49
N SER A 120 -4.80 2.28 14.15
CA SER A 120 -5.21 3.31 15.09
C SER A 120 -6.11 4.37 14.42
N SER A 121 -5.67 4.93 13.30
CA SER A 121 -6.41 5.98 12.58
C SER A 121 -7.77 5.52 12.06
N LYS A 122 -7.85 4.31 11.52
CA LYS A 122 -9.13 3.72 11.09
C LYS A 122 -10.08 3.44 12.25
N SER A 123 -9.54 2.98 13.38
CA SER A 123 -10.33 2.73 14.59
C SER A 123 -10.85 4.03 15.20
N ALA A 124 -10.07 5.12 15.13
CA ALA A 124 -10.47 6.44 15.59
C ALA A 124 -11.75 6.90 14.92
N ILE A 125 -11.84 6.82 13.60
CA ILE A 125 -13.04 7.23 12.85
C ILE A 125 -14.28 6.49 13.35
N LYS A 126 -14.17 5.17 13.51
CA LYS A 126 -15.32 4.33 13.95
C LYS A 126 -15.81 4.65 15.35
N LEU A 127 -14.92 5.14 16.22
CA LEU A 127 -15.26 5.51 17.60
C LEU A 127 -15.84 6.92 17.72
N MET A 128 -15.58 7.76 16.72
CA MET A 128 -15.95 9.17 16.74
C MET A 128 -17.31 9.46 16.10
N ILE A 129 -17.81 8.55 15.29
CA ILE A 129 -19.05 8.73 14.55
C ILE A 129 -20.13 7.87 15.19
N PRO A 130 -21.32 8.43 15.48
CA PRO A 130 -22.47 7.67 15.98
C PRO A 130 -22.78 6.46 15.09
N SER A 131 -23.20 5.35 15.69
CA SER A 131 -23.44 4.08 14.99
C SER A 131 -24.56 4.13 13.94
N ASP A 132 -25.42 5.11 14.01
CA ASP A 132 -26.54 5.41 13.11
C ASP A 132 -26.17 6.35 11.94
N ALA A 133 -25.03 7.04 12.02
CA ALA A 133 -24.59 8.00 11.01
C ALA A 133 -23.74 7.36 9.89
N HIS A 134 -24.26 6.34 9.21
CA HIS A 134 -23.54 5.57 8.18
C HIS A 134 -22.98 6.42 7.03
N SER A 135 -23.71 7.42 6.56
CA SER A 135 -23.26 8.31 5.48
C SER A 135 -22.06 9.17 5.90
N THR A 136 -22.06 9.65 7.14
CA THR A 136 -20.96 10.44 7.71
C THR A 136 -19.72 9.58 7.93
N LEU A 137 -19.89 8.36 8.44
CA LEU A 137 -18.82 7.39 8.58
C LEU A 137 -18.15 7.11 7.24
N PHE A 138 -18.94 6.88 6.18
CA PHE A 138 -18.43 6.64 4.84
C PHE A 138 -17.60 7.83 4.32
N LYS A 139 -18.09 9.07 4.49
CA LYS A 139 -17.36 10.29 4.10
C LYS A 139 -15.98 10.39 4.75
N TRP A 140 -15.90 10.19 6.07
CA TRP A 140 -14.64 10.31 6.81
C TRP A 140 -13.66 9.19 6.49
N VAL A 141 -14.13 7.96 6.30
CA VAL A 141 -13.28 6.84 5.85
C VAL A 141 -12.76 7.08 4.43
N ALA A 142 -13.60 7.59 3.53
CA ALA A 142 -13.19 7.93 2.17
C ALA A 142 -12.15 9.06 2.15
N LEU A 143 -12.35 10.11 2.95
CA LEU A 143 -11.41 11.22 3.09
C LEU A 143 -10.06 10.74 3.64
N LEU A 144 -10.05 9.91 4.70
CA LEU A 144 -8.81 9.37 5.26
C LEU A 144 -8.07 8.47 4.25
N THR A 145 -8.81 7.66 3.50
CA THR A 145 -8.20 6.74 2.52
C THR A 145 -7.68 7.49 1.29
N GLY A 146 -8.42 8.47 0.80
CA GLY A 146 -8.02 9.33 -0.32
C GLY A 146 -6.81 10.20 0.02
N SER A 147 -6.86 10.89 1.16
CA SER A 147 -5.75 11.73 1.63
C SER A 147 -4.46 10.93 1.85
N LYS A 148 -4.56 9.69 2.33
CA LYS A 148 -3.40 8.80 2.48
C LYS A 148 -2.62 8.60 1.18
N ASN A 149 -3.32 8.33 0.08
CA ASN A 149 -2.64 8.08 -1.21
C ASN A 149 -1.99 9.36 -1.74
N ALA A 150 -2.68 10.51 -1.63
CA ALA A 150 -2.11 11.80 -2.00
C ALA A 150 -0.86 12.13 -1.17
N LEU A 151 -0.94 11.98 0.15
CA LEU A 151 0.18 12.25 1.05
C LEU A 151 1.35 11.30 0.85
N LYS A 152 1.09 10.02 0.50
CA LYS A 152 2.16 9.10 0.15
C LYS A 152 2.89 9.54 -1.12
N GLY A 153 2.17 10.04 -2.12
CA GLY A 153 2.77 10.61 -3.33
C GLY A 153 3.60 11.86 -3.01
N ILE A 154 3.06 12.80 -2.21
CA ILE A 154 3.81 13.96 -1.72
C ILE A 154 5.06 13.50 -0.94
N GLY A 155 4.96 12.44 -0.14
CA GLY A 155 6.10 11.83 0.55
C GLY A 155 7.19 11.36 -0.42
N PHE A 156 6.85 10.74 -1.53
CA PHE A 156 7.84 10.33 -2.54
C PHE A 156 8.63 11.52 -3.08
N PHE A 157 7.92 12.58 -3.47
CA PHE A 157 8.56 13.82 -3.89
C PHE A 157 9.42 14.42 -2.76
N MET A 158 8.91 14.48 -1.54
CA MET A 158 9.64 14.99 -0.38
C MET A 158 10.91 14.18 -0.10
N GLY A 159 10.87 12.84 -0.23
CA GLY A 159 12.04 11.99 -0.03
C GLY A 159 13.15 12.27 -1.03
N THR A 160 12.80 12.46 -2.30
CA THR A 160 13.78 12.84 -3.33
C THR A 160 14.33 14.26 -3.12
N ALA A 161 13.48 15.21 -2.74
CA ALA A 161 13.88 16.58 -2.44
C ALA A 161 14.83 16.65 -1.22
N LEU A 162 14.51 15.93 -0.16
CA LEU A 162 15.36 15.85 1.03
C LEU A 162 16.71 15.19 0.72
N LEU A 163 16.71 14.12 -0.08
CA LEU A 163 17.95 13.45 -0.49
C LEU A 163 18.87 14.38 -1.28
N THR A 164 18.31 15.12 -2.22
CA THR A 164 19.10 16.05 -3.07
C THR A 164 19.57 17.31 -2.35
N SER A 165 18.81 17.81 -1.37
CA SER A 165 19.13 19.07 -0.68
C SER A 165 19.93 18.88 0.61
N LEU A 166 19.65 17.83 1.38
CA LEU A 166 20.25 17.60 2.68
C LEU A 166 21.19 16.37 2.71
N GLY A 167 21.04 15.46 1.73
CA GLY A 167 21.69 14.15 1.79
C GLY A 167 20.93 13.15 2.65
N PHE A 168 21.46 11.92 2.78
CA PHE A 168 20.76 10.78 3.36
C PHE A 168 20.54 10.93 4.87
N GLU A 169 21.60 11.15 5.62
CA GLU A 169 21.60 11.20 7.09
C GLU A 169 20.73 12.38 7.62
N GLN A 170 20.98 13.59 7.11
CA GLN A 170 20.27 14.79 7.56
C GLN A 170 18.78 14.75 7.18
N ALA A 171 18.44 14.14 6.04
CA ALA A 171 17.05 13.89 5.67
C ALA A 171 16.34 12.98 6.70
N LEU A 172 17.00 11.92 7.16
CA LEU A 172 16.47 11.03 8.20
C LEU A 172 16.27 11.77 9.53
N TRP A 173 17.25 12.60 9.95
CA TRP A 173 17.11 13.44 11.13
C TRP A 173 15.95 14.43 11.03
N ALA A 174 15.79 15.10 9.89
CA ALA A 174 14.69 16.03 9.66
C ALA A 174 13.32 15.34 9.75
N MET A 175 13.20 14.15 9.16
CA MET A 175 11.98 13.33 9.24
C MET A 175 11.72 12.82 10.67
N ALA A 176 12.75 12.35 11.36
CA ALA A 176 12.63 11.88 12.74
C ALA A 176 12.21 13.00 13.70
N ALA A 177 12.84 14.17 13.59
CA ALA A 177 12.50 15.34 14.40
C ALA A 177 11.06 15.82 14.17
N SER A 178 10.64 15.93 12.91
CA SER A 178 9.27 16.34 12.58
C SER A 178 8.22 15.36 13.12
N LEU A 179 8.50 14.06 13.00
CA LEU A 179 7.59 13.03 13.51
C LEU A 179 7.60 12.96 15.05
N PHE A 180 8.74 13.22 15.69
CA PHE A 180 8.85 13.32 17.13
C PHE A 180 8.00 14.48 17.68
N VAL A 181 8.02 15.65 17.03
CA VAL A 181 7.15 16.79 17.39
C VAL A 181 5.66 16.39 17.28
N ILE A 182 5.29 15.70 16.23
CA ILE A 182 3.91 15.20 16.05
C ILE A 182 3.55 14.19 17.14
N LEU A 183 4.45 13.28 17.49
CA LEU A 183 4.25 12.32 18.60
C LEU A 183 4.03 13.05 19.91
N PHE A 184 4.91 14.00 20.26
CA PHE A 184 4.83 14.77 21.49
C PHE A 184 3.51 15.57 21.58
N ALA A 185 3.15 16.26 20.51
CA ALA A 185 1.88 16.98 20.43
C ALA A 185 0.67 16.04 20.58
N SER A 186 0.71 14.85 19.93
CA SER A 186 -0.34 13.85 20.06
C SER A 186 -0.46 13.31 21.50
N CYS A 187 0.67 13.10 22.18
CA CYS A 187 0.68 12.67 23.59
C CYS A 187 -0.01 13.67 24.51
N SER A 188 0.21 14.96 24.27
CA SER A 188 -0.34 16.05 25.08
C SER A 188 -1.83 16.31 24.82
N LEU A 189 -2.29 16.09 23.59
CA LEU A 189 -3.65 16.47 23.15
C LEU A 189 -4.69 15.34 23.24
N LEU A 190 -4.27 14.05 23.28
CA LEU A 190 -5.19 12.93 23.34
C LEU A 190 -5.43 12.44 24.77
N PRO A 191 -6.69 12.39 25.25
CA PRO A 191 -7.01 11.91 26.58
C PRO A 191 -6.71 10.43 26.76
N SER A 192 -6.51 10.00 28.02
CA SER A 192 -6.29 8.60 28.38
C SER A 192 -7.58 7.79 28.22
N GLY A 193 -7.47 6.57 27.67
CA GLY A 193 -8.58 5.60 27.64
C GLY A 193 -9.39 5.52 26.36
N ILE A 194 -9.07 6.27 25.30
CA ILE A 194 -9.79 6.18 24.04
C ILE A 194 -9.53 4.81 23.36
N GLY A 195 -10.60 4.10 23.01
CA GLY A 195 -10.58 3.03 22.02
C GLY A 195 -10.32 1.61 22.51
N ARG A 196 -10.52 1.30 23.79
CA ARG A 196 -10.56 -0.12 24.22
C ARG A 196 -11.91 -0.75 23.84
N ALA A 197 -11.87 -1.76 22.96
CA ALA A 197 -13.07 -2.50 22.59
C ALA A 197 -13.53 -3.42 23.74
N LYS A 198 -14.85 -3.50 23.98
CA LYS A 198 -15.44 -4.38 25.01
C LYS A 198 -15.40 -5.87 24.63
N ALA A 199 -15.23 -6.22 23.36
CA ALA A 199 -15.27 -7.60 22.85
C ALA A 199 -13.88 -8.09 22.42
N LYS A 200 -13.37 -9.17 23.02
CA LYS A 200 -12.11 -9.83 22.66
C LYS A 200 -12.30 -10.74 21.43
N VAL A 201 -11.65 -10.45 20.33
CA VAL A 201 -11.63 -11.31 19.14
C VAL A 201 -10.80 -12.56 19.43
N LYS A 202 -11.37 -13.77 19.15
CA LYS A 202 -10.64 -15.04 19.30
C LYS A 202 -9.68 -15.25 18.13
N PHE A 203 -8.43 -15.55 18.43
CA PHE A 203 -7.35 -15.77 17.46
C PHE A 203 -7.64 -16.91 16.46
N THR A 204 -8.33 -17.95 16.93
CA THR A 204 -8.65 -19.15 16.12
C THR A 204 -9.54 -18.89 14.90
N LYS A 205 -10.25 -17.76 14.84
CA LYS A 205 -11.14 -17.40 13.71
C LYS A 205 -10.47 -16.59 12.60
N LEU A 206 -9.17 -16.33 12.69
CA LEU A 206 -8.47 -15.45 11.74
C LEU A 206 -8.32 -16.05 10.34
N LEU A 207 -8.15 -17.36 10.19
CA LEU A 207 -7.84 -18.03 8.94
C LEU A 207 -9.03 -18.72 8.25
N SER A 208 -10.15 -18.98 8.94
CA SER A 208 -11.31 -19.66 8.36
C SER A 208 -12.16 -18.68 7.54
N LYS A 209 -12.18 -18.81 6.22
CA LYS A 209 -12.90 -17.94 5.29
C LYS A 209 -13.78 -18.71 4.31
N THR A 210 -14.81 -18.06 3.78
CA THR A 210 -15.62 -18.62 2.69
C THR A 210 -14.81 -18.73 1.40
N ARG A 211 -15.21 -19.62 0.48
CA ARG A 211 -14.56 -19.79 -0.82
C ARG A 211 -14.48 -18.48 -1.60
N ALA A 212 -15.55 -17.66 -1.58
CA ALA A 212 -15.58 -16.38 -2.26
C ALA A 212 -14.52 -15.39 -1.71
N ILE A 213 -14.36 -15.31 -0.38
CA ILE A 213 -13.36 -14.47 0.26
C ILE A 213 -11.95 -14.96 -0.04
N ASN A 214 -11.72 -16.27 -0.06
CA ASN A 214 -10.42 -16.85 -0.38
C ASN A 214 -10.02 -16.55 -1.84
N LEU A 215 -10.94 -16.73 -2.80
CA LEU A 215 -10.71 -16.43 -4.21
C LEU A 215 -10.47 -14.95 -4.44
N LEU A 216 -11.28 -14.07 -3.83
CA LEU A 216 -11.09 -12.62 -3.94
C LEU A 216 -9.77 -12.16 -3.34
N SER A 217 -9.36 -12.76 -2.21
CA SER A 217 -8.07 -12.47 -1.57
C SER A 217 -6.90 -12.95 -2.41
N ALA A 218 -7.01 -14.12 -3.05
CA ALA A 218 -6.00 -14.61 -3.98
C ALA A 218 -5.89 -13.72 -5.23
N ALA A 219 -7.02 -13.31 -5.82
CA ALA A 219 -7.00 -12.36 -6.94
C ALA A 219 -6.36 -11.02 -6.51
N ARG A 220 -6.61 -10.56 -5.29
CA ARG A 220 -6.00 -9.34 -4.73
C ARG A 220 -4.49 -9.47 -4.57
N PHE A 221 -4.01 -10.63 -4.12
CA PHE A 221 -2.58 -10.93 -4.02
C PHE A 221 -1.88 -10.70 -5.36
N PHE A 222 -2.37 -11.31 -6.44
CA PHE A 222 -1.80 -11.17 -7.76
C PHE A 222 -1.93 -9.76 -8.34
N LEU A 223 -3.08 -9.12 -8.17
CA LEU A 223 -3.34 -7.77 -8.68
C LEU A 223 -2.37 -6.73 -8.08
N PHE A 224 -2.13 -6.80 -6.77
CA PHE A 224 -1.23 -5.85 -6.10
C PHE A 224 0.24 -6.22 -6.24
N GLY A 225 0.55 -7.50 -6.32
CA GLY A 225 1.87 -7.96 -6.67
C GLY A 225 2.29 -7.46 -8.07
N ALA A 226 1.42 -7.58 -9.05
CA ALA A 226 1.64 -7.11 -10.41
C ALA A 226 2.04 -5.63 -10.49
N ARG A 227 1.39 -4.76 -9.70
CA ARG A 227 1.79 -3.35 -9.63
C ARG A 227 3.19 -3.21 -9.05
N ASP A 228 3.49 -3.88 -7.95
CA ASP A 228 4.73 -3.70 -7.22
C ASP A 228 5.95 -4.29 -7.99
N VAL A 229 5.74 -5.24 -8.90
CA VAL A 229 6.79 -5.77 -9.78
C VAL A 229 7.48 -4.68 -10.61
N TRP A 230 6.78 -3.73 -11.17
CA TRP A 230 7.41 -2.64 -11.93
C TRP A 230 7.61 -1.37 -11.09
N PHE A 231 6.79 -1.17 -10.05
CA PHE A 231 6.69 0.09 -9.31
C PHE A 231 7.81 0.29 -8.29
N VAL A 232 8.28 -0.78 -7.63
CA VAL A 232 9.15 -0.65 -6.44
C VAL A 232 10.59 -0.35 -6.82
N VAL A 233 11.15 -1.09 -7.77
CA VAL A 233 12.54 -0.99 -8.21
C VAL A 233 12.59 -0.71 -9.72
N GLY A 234 11.87 -1.45 -10.53
CA GLY A 234 11.99 -1.46 -11.98
C GLY A 234 11.87 -0.08 -12.63
N VAL A 235 10.73 0.59 -12.46
CA VAL A 235 10.49 1.90 -13.10
C VAL A 235 11.38 3.00 -12.54
N PRO A 236 11.56 3.20 -11.22
CA PRO A 236 12.47 4.21 -10.71
C PRO A 236 13.89 4.10 -11.27
N ILE A 237 14.45 2.88 -11.30
CA ILE A 237 15.80 2.64 -11.79
C ILE A 237 15.86 2.85 -13.30
N PHE A 238 14.90 2.33 -14.06
CA PHE A 238 14.86 2.53 -15.52
C PHE A 238 14.77 4.02 -15.92
N LEU A 239 13.95 4.78 -15.25
CA LEU A 239 13.83 6.24 -15.48
C LEU A 239 15.15 6.97 -15.20
N HIS A 240 15.88 6.54 -14.18
CA HIS A 240 17.15 7.14 -13.81
C HIS A 240 18.30 6.69 -14.73
N GLU A 241 18.52 5.38 -14.86
CA GLU A 241 19.67 4.82 -15.59
C GLU A 241 19.53 4.87 -17.11
N VAL A 242 18.34 4.54 -17.63
CA VAL A 242 18.15 4.37 -19.07
C VAL A 242 17.61 5.63 -19.74
N ILE A 243 16.63 6.29 -19.08
CA ILE A 243 16.04 7.53 -19.59
C ILE A 243 16.89 8.74 -19.21
N GLY A 244 17.75 8.65 -18.19
CA GLY A 244 18.60 9.75 -17.72
C GLY A 244 17.90 10.79 -16.86
N TRP A 245 16.76 10.44 -16.24
CA TRP A 245 16.06 11.37 -15.36
C TRP A 245 16.79 11.59 -14.04
N GLY A 246 16.86 12.85 -13.59
CA GLY A 246 17.34 13.17 -12.25
C GLY A 246 16.36 12.68 -11.17
N PHE A 247 16.83 12.56 -9.93
CA PHE A 247 16.04 12.07 -8.80
C PHE A 247 14.73 12.83 -8.62
N MET A 248 14.76 14.17 -8.76
CA MET A 248 13.56 15.00 -8.66
C MET A 248 12.50 14.65 -9.71
N GLN A 249 12.92 14.36 -10.95
CA GLN A 249 12.00 13.96 -12.02
C GLN A 249 11.38 12.58 -11.73
N VAL A 250 12.19 11.61 -11.30
CA VAL A 250 11.72 10.28 -10.89
C VAL A 250 10.73 10.39 -9.73
N GLY A 251 11.09 11.12 -8.67
CA GLY A 251 10.22 11.31 -7.51
C GLY A 251 8.92 12.02 -7.85
N THR A 252 8.97 13.06 -8.71
CA THR A 252 7.79 13.77 -9.19
C THR A 252 6.86 12.85 -9.97
N PHE A 253 7.40 12.04 -10.89
CA PHE A 253 6.62 11.08 -11.66
C PHE A 253 5.93 10.07 -10.73
N MET A 254 6.67 9.46 -9.82
CA MET A 254 6.14 8.50 -8.85
C MET A 254 5.07 9.13 -7.95
N ALA A 255 5.29 10.37 -7.52
CA ALA A 255 4.32 11.14 -6.75
C ALA A 255 3.03 11.39 -7.53
N CYS A 256 3.13 11.94 -8.74
CA CYS A 256 2.00 12.22 -9.61
C CYS A 256 1.21 10.95 -9.93
N TRP A 257 1.91 9.82 -10.17
CA TRP A 257 1.28 8.55 -10.43
C TRP A 257 0.44 8.07 -9.24
N VAL A 258 0.99 8.12 -8.01
CA VAL A 258 0.26 7.69 -6.79
C VAL A 258 -0.91 8.61 -6.47
N ILE A 259 -0.74 9.92 -6.66
CA ILE A 259 -1.81 10.92 -6.47
C ILE A 259 -2.91 10.69 -7.49
N GLY A 260 -2.57 10.57 -8.78
CA GLY A 260 -3.50 10.31 -9.87
C GLY A 260 -4.29 9.00 -9.66
N TYR A 261 -3.58 7.93 -9.29
CA TYR A 261 -4.19 6.67 -8.88
C TYR A 261 -5.22 6.87 -7.75
N GLY A 262 -4.87 7.62 -6.72
CA GLY A 262 -5.76 7.93 -5.60
C GLY A 262 -7.01 8.71 -6.02
N CYS A 263 -6.87 9.70 -6.91
CA CYS A 263 -7.98 10.47 -7.48
C CYS A 263 -8.94 9.58 -8.28
N VAL A 264 -8.40 8.76 -9.18
CA VAL A 264 -9.22 7.82 -9.97
C VAL A 264 -9.94 6.82 -9.06
N GLN A 265 -9.25 6.31 -8.04
CA GLN A 265 -9.84 5.39 -7.07
C GLN A 265 -11.02 6.03 -6.31
N ALA A 266 -10.92 7.30 -5.95
CA ALA A 266 -12.00 8.04 -5.30
C ALA A 266 -13.22 8.25 -6.22
N LEU A 267 -13.00 8.36 -7.53
CA LEU A 267 -14.04 8.55 -8.54
C LEU A 267 -14.61 7.22 -9.07
N ALA A 268 -13.93 6.10 -8.90
CA ALA A 268 -14.32 4.79 -9.41
C ALA A 268 -15.76 4.37 -9.08
N PRO A 269 -16.33 4.65 -7.88
CA PRO A 269 -17.74 4.33 -7.59
C PRO A 269 -18.76 5.01 -8.49
N ARG A 270 -18.39 6.08 -9.21
CA ARG A 270 -19.26 6.76 -10.19
C ARG A 270 -19.27 6.06 -11.56
N VAL A 271 -18.23 5.31 -11.87
CA VAL A 271 -18.02 4.63 -13.15
C VAL A 271 -18.59 3.21 -13.13
N ILE A 272 -18.60 2.58 -11.96
CA ILE A 272 -19.01 1.19 -11.79
C ILE A 272 -20.53 1.13 -11.62
N ARG A 273 -21.23 0.47 -12.57
CA ARG A 273 -22.63 0.13 -12.40
C ARG A 273 -22.79 -0.92 -11.30
N ARG A 274 -23.76 -0.72 -10.43
CA ARG A 274 -24.10 -1.68 -9.37
C ARG A 274 -25.18 -2.61 -9.87
N SER A 275 -25.07 -3.90 -9.50
CA SER A 275 -26.13 -4.89 -9.70
C SER A 275 -27.10 -4.88 -8.52
N ASP A 276 -28.31 -5.37 -8.71
CA ASP A 276 -29.31 -5.48 -7.64
C ASP A 276 -28.84 -6.41 -6.51
N ASP A 277 -28.08 -7.49 -6.85
CA ASP A 277 -27.46 -8.39 -5.89
C ASP A 277 -26.12 -7.85 -5.31
N GLY A 278 -25.61 -6.73 -5.85
CA GLY A 278 -24.34 -6.10 -5.44
C GLY A 278 -23.10 -6.99 -5.62
N ARG A 279 -23.16 -8.03 -6.46
CA ARG A 279 -22.08 -9.03 -6.62
C ARG A 279 -21.81 -9.46 -8.05
N SER A 280 -22.85 -9.71 -8.84
CA SER A 280 -22.72 -10.34 -10.17
C SER A 280 -22.06 -9.45 -11.22
N HIS A 281 -22.51 -8.22 -11.37
CA HIS A 281 -21.92 -7.26 -12.31
C HIS A 281 -20.53 -6.83 -11.87
N GLU A 282 -20.34 -6.60 -10.58
CA GLU A 282 -19.07 -6.18 -10.00
C GLU A 282 -18.00 -7.26 -10.16
N THR A 283 -18.35 -8.54 -9.99
CA THR A 283 -17.40 -9.64 -10.21
C THR A 283 -17.01 -9.76 -11.69
N ARG A 284 -17.96 -9.61 -12.62
CA ARG A 284 -17.66 -9.54 -14.06
C ARG A 284 -16.82 -8.31 -14.41
N ALA A 285 -17.13 -7.16 -13.83
CA ALA A 285 -16.34 -5.95 -14.02
C ALA A 285 -14.89 -6.16 -13.58
N ALA A 286 -14.67 -6.75 -12.39
CA ALA A 286 -13.32 -7.08 -11.90
C ALA A 286 -12.56 -7.99 -12.89
N GLN A 287 -13.25 -8.97 -13.51
CA GLN A 287 -12.68 -9.86 -14.51
C GLN A 287 -12.25 -9.09 -15.77
N TRP A 288 -13.16 -8.32 -16.39
CA TRP A 288 -12.85 -7.58 -17.61
C TRP A 288 -11.77 -6.54 -17.42
N TRP A 289 -11.82 -5.79 -16.32
CA TRP A 289 -10.78 -4.83 -15.98
C TRP A 289 -9.42 -5.49 -15.76
N ALA A 290 -9.36 -6.72 -15.24
CA ALA A 290 -8.11 -7.46 -15.12
C ALA A 290 -7.52 -7.82 -16.50
N PHE A 291 -8.32 -8.31 -17.46
CA PHE A 291 -7.79 -8.64 -18.80
C PHE A 291 -7.34 -7.40 -19.57
N ILE A 292 -8.10 -6.30 -19.50
CA ILE A 292 -7.67 -5.03 -20.08
C ILE A 292 -6.36 -4.57 -19.44
N LEU A 293 -6.27 -4.66 -18.11
CA LEU A 293 -5.07 -4.28 -17.37
C LEU A 293 -3.85 -5.13 -17.74
N ALA A 294 -4.03 -6.42 -18.02
CA ALA A 294 -2.94 -7.31 -18.41
C ALA A 294 -2.33 -6.97 -19.77
N ALA A 295 -3.11 -6.43 -20.69
CA ALA A 295 -2.61 -6.04 -22.01
C ALA A 295 -1.68 -4.81 -21.95
N ILE A 296 -1.87 -3.91 -20.98
CA ILE A 296 -1.14 -2.64 -20.92
C ILE A 296 0.37 -2.84 -20.70
N PRO A 297 0.85 -3.63 -19.71
CA PRO A 297 2.29 -3.82 -19.53
C PRO A 297 2.95 -4.49 -20.72
N ILE A 298 2.31 -5.44 -21.39
CA ILE A 298 2.82 -6.08 -22.62
C ILE A 298 2.99 -5.03 -23.73
N THR A 299 1.98 -4.17 -23.90
CA THR A 299 2.06 -3.10 -24.91
C THR A 299 3.19 -2.12 -24.59
N ILE A 300 3.36 -1.72 -23.34
CA ILE A 300 4.47 -0.86 -22.92
C ILE A 300 5.81 -1.56 -23.21
N ALA A 301 5.94 -2.83 -22.84
CA ALA A 301 7.16 -3.61 -23.06
C ALA A 301 7.54 -3.64 -24.56
N ALA A 302 6.60 -3.98 -25.42
CA ALA A 302 6.82 -4.03 -26.87
C ALA A 302 7.24 -2.67 -27.47
N LEU A 303 6.60 -1.59 -27.04
CA LEU A 303 6.91 -0.24 -27.51
C LEU A 303 8.27 0.26 -27.01
N VAL A 304 8.64 -0.06 -25.78
CA VAL A 304 9.94 0.30 -25.19
C VAL A 304 11.06 -0.46 -25.87
N GLU A 305 10.90 -1.78 -26.12
CA GLU A 305 11.89 -2.56 -26.88
C GLU A 305 12.02 -2.11 -28.34
N GLY A 306 10.90 -1.70 -28.94
CA GLY A 306 10.90 -1.09 -30.27
C GLY A 306 11.46 0.34 -30.30
N ASN A 307 11.95 0.86 -29.17
CA ASN A 307 12.48 2.23 -29.01
C ASN A 307 11.50 3.34 -29.45
N VAL A 308 10.18 3.09 -29.30
CA VAL A 308 9.13 4.04 -29.65
C VAL A 308 8.96 5.05 -28.53
N ALA A 309 9.62 6.20 -28.61
CA ALA A 309 9.55 7.29 -27.63
C ALA A 309 9.49 6.79 -26.16
N PRO A 310 10.53 6.10 -25.64
CA PRO A 310 10.45 5.34 -24.39
C PRO A 310 9.93 6.14 -23.19
N SER A 311 10.35 7.40 -23.04
CA SER A 311 9.89 8.28 -21.96
C SER A 311 8.37 8.51 -22.02
N VAL A 312 7.81 8.81 -23.19
CA VAL A 312 6.39 9.06 -23.39
C VAL A 312 5.60 7.76 -23.21
N THR A 313 6.09 6.67 -23.78
CA THR A 313 5.46 5.35 -23.67
C THR A 313 5.30 4.92 -22.21
N ILE A 314 6.33 5.11 -21.38
CA ILE A 314 6.27 4.77 -19.96
C ILE A 314 5.29 5.68 -19.23
N VAL A 315 5.40 7.00 -19.41
CA VAL A 315 4.53 7.95 -18.69
C VAL A 315 3.07 7.72 -19.04
N VAL A 316 2.74 7.66 -20.33
CA VAL A 316 1.37 7.49 -20.80
C VAL A 316 0.86 6.08 -20.51
N GLY A 317 1.64 5.05 -20.81
CA GLY A 317 1.26 3.66 -20.57
C GLY A 317 1.01 3.36 -19.09
N LEU A 318 1.90 3.83 -18.21
CA LEU A 318 1.72 3.65 -16.76
C LEU A 318 0.59 4.52 -16.19
N ALA A 319 0.28 5.67 -16.80
CA ALA A 319 -0.92 6.44 -16.44
C ALA A 319 -2.19 5.64 -16.78
N PHE A 320 -2.28 5.04 -17.97
CA PHE A 320 -3.38 4.13 -18.32
C PHE A 320 -3.47 2.92 -17.40
N PHE A 321 -2.33 2.28 -17.12
CA PHE A 321 -2.29 1.21 -16.12
C PHE A 321 -2.86 1.68 -14.78
N GLY A 322 -2.46 2.87 -14.29
CA GLY A 322 -2.92 3.45 -13.04
C GLY A 322 -4.43 3.66 -12.99
N ILE A 323 -5.03 4.14 -14.08
CA ILE A 323 -6.49 4.35 -14.20
C ILE A 323 -7.23 3.02 -14.09
N ILE A 324 -6.87 2.04 -14.93
CA ILE A 324 -7.53 0.73 -14.96
C ILE A 324 -7.32 -0.03 -13.65
N PHE A 325 -6.10 0.01 -13.11
CA PHE A 325 -5.76 -0.58 -11.81
C PHE A 325 -6.57 0.05 -10.67
N ALA A 326 -6.75 1.37 -10.65
CA ALA A 326 -7.54 2.06 -9.63
C ALA A 326 -9.00 1.62 -9.65
N ILE A 327 -9.60 1.51 -10.84
CA ILE A 327 -10.98 1.04 -11.02
C ILE A 327 -11.10 -0.40 -10.53
N ASN A 328 -10.25 -1.31 -10.99
CA ASN A 328 -10.28 -2.72 -10.61
C ASN A 328 -10.05 -2.90 -9.09
N SER A 329 -9.08 -2.19 -8.53
CA SER A 329 -8.81 -2.19 -7.09
C SER A 329 -10.02 -1.72 -6.26
N SER A 330 -10.79 -0.75 -6.77
CA SER A 330 -12.01 -0.25 -6.11
C SER A 330 -13.11 -1.31 -6.14
N VAL A 331 -13.30 -2.00 -7.28
CA VAL A 331 -14.24 -3.14 -7.38
C VAL A 331 -13.91 -4.22 -6.37
N HIS A 332 -12.64 -4.66 -6.28
CA HIS A 332 -12.20 -5.64 -5.29
C HIS A 332 -12.47 -5.18 -3.85
N SER A 333 -12.26 -3.90 -3.56
CA SER A 333 -12.51 -3.33 -2.23
C SER A 333 -13.99 -3.26 -1.88
N TYR A 334 -14.87 -3.15 -2.86
CA TYR A 334 -16.30 -3.25 -2.70
C TYR A 334 -16.72 -4.71 -2.47
N LEU A 335 -16.24 -5.64 -3.30
CA LEU A 335 -16.61 -7.05 -3.26
C LEU A 335 -16.28 -7.72 -1.92
N ILE A 336 -15.15 -7.37 -1.27
CA ILE A 336 -14.83 -7.94 0.05
C ILE A 336 -15.87 -7.57 1.11
N LEU A 337 -16.44 -6.37 1.03
CA LEU A 337 -17.52 -5.96 1.94
C LEU A 337 -18.83 -6.69 1.60
N SER A 338 -19.16 -6.80 0.29
CA SER A 338 -20.36 -7.48 -0.19
C SER A 338 -20.38 -8.99 0.12
N PHE A 339 -19.21 -9.66 0.14
CA PHE A 339 -19.09 -11.07 0.50
C PHE A 339 -18.97 -11.33 2.01
N SER A 340 -18.86 -10.28 2.82
CA SER A 340 -18.64 -10.41 4.26
C SER A 340 -19.95 -10.26 5.02
N ASP A 341 -20.23 -11.21 5.91
CA ASP A 341 -21.29 -11.08 6.91
C ASP A 341 -20.97 -9.96 7.88
N ALA A 342 -21.99 -9.23 8.36
CA ALA A 342 -21.83 -8.08 9.24
C ALA A 342 -20.98 -8.37 10.49
N GLU A 343 -21.14 -9.55 11.10
CA GLU A 343 -20.37 -9.95 12.28
C GLU A 343 -18.90 -10.27 12.03
N LYS A 344 -18.53 -10.62 10.77
CA LYS A 344 -17.19 -11.09 10.38
C LYS A 344 -16.43 -10.12 9.49
N VAL A 345 -17.00 -8.95 9.16
CA VAL A 345 -16.42 -7.97 8.22
C VAL A 345 -14.97 -7.64 8.60
N ALA A 346 -14.70 -7.31 9.85
CA ALA A 346 -13.36 -6.91 10.27
C ALA A 346 -12.30 -8.01 10.05
N LEU A 347 -12.67 -9.28 10.34
CA LEU A 347 -11.79 -10.45 10.14
C LEU A 347 -11.55 -10.75 8.66
N ASN A 348 -12.60 -10.65 7.84
CA ASN A 348 -12.51 -10.88 6.40
C ASN A 348 -11.70 -9.82 5.69
N VAL A 349 -11.90 -8.55 6.06
CA VAL A 349 -11.12 -7.42 5.56
C VAL A 349 -9.65 -7.52 6.00
N GLY A 350 -9.38 -7.94 7.25
CA GLY A 350 -8.01 -8.19 7.73
C GLY A 350 -7.29 -9.26 6.90
N PHE A 351 -7.93 -10.40 6.65
CA PHE A 351 -7.41 -11.47 5.81
C PHE A 351 -7.15 -11.00 4.35
N TYR A 352 -8.09 -10.27 3.79
CA TYR A 352 -7.95 -9.69 2.46
C TYR A 352 -6.77 -8.70 2.36
N TYR A 353 -6.56 -7.86 3.37
CA TYR A 353 -5.41 -6.96 3.40
C TYR A 353 -4.09 -7.68 3.70
N MET A 354 -4.11 -8.79 4.43
CA MET A 354 -2.97 -9.68 4.57
C MET A 354 -2.55 -10.23 3.20
N ALA A 355 -3.49 -10.77 2.41
CA ALA A 355 -3.21 -11.25 1.06
C ALA A 355 -2.69 -10.14 0.13
N ASN A 356 -3.25 -8.92 0.25
CA ASN A 356 -2.74 -7.74 -0.45
C ASN A 356 -1.27 -7.44 -0.09
N ALA A 357 -0.92 -7.52 1.18
CA ALA A 357 0.46 -7.26 1.64
C ALA A 357 1.41 -8.40 1.20
N ALA A 358 0.95 -9.65 1.22
CA ALA A 358 1.72 -10.80 0.73
C ALA A 358 1.98 -10.68 -0.79
N GLY A 359 0.99 -10.24 -1.58
CA GLY A 359 1.18 -9.94 -3.00
C GLY A 359 2.24 -8.86 -3.23
N ARG A 360 2.23 -7.82 -2.41
CA ARG A 360 3.23 -6.73 -2.48
C ARG A 360 4.63 -7.20 -2.10
N LEU A 361 4.75 -8.08 -1.10
CA LEU A 361 6.01 -8.70 -0.71
C LEU A 361 6.63 -9.48 -1.89
N VAL A 362 5.83 -10.34 -2.52
CA VAL A 362 6.24 -11.10 -3.70
C VAL A 362 6.53 -10.18 -4.89
N GLY A 363 5.68 -9.18 -5.12
CA GLY A 363 5.87 -8.18 -6.18
C GLY A 363 7.16 -7.37 -6.00
N CYS A 364 7.52 -7.00 -4.77
CA CYS A 364 8.76 -6.31 -4.45
C CYS A 364 9.99 -7.19 -4.79
N LEU A 365 9.98 -8.45 -4.39
CA LEU A 365 11.05 -9.40 -4.72
C LEU A 365 11.16 -9.62 -6.24
N LEU A 366 10.04 -9.85 -6.89
CA LEU A 366 10.00 -10.02 -8.35
C LEU A 366 10.41 -8.75 -9.10
N SER A 367 10.21 -7.56 -8.52
CA SER A 367 10.69 -6.30 -9.10
C SER A 367 12.20 -6.30 -9.25
N GLY A 368 12.94 -6.63 -8.19
CA GLY A 368 14.37 -6.70 -8.21
C GLY A 368 14.89 -7.82 -9.13
N LEU A 369 14.32 -9.04 -8.98
CA LEU A 369 14.70 -10.20 -9.81
C LEU A 369 14.45 -9.95 -11.29
N SER A 370 13.25 -9.57 -11.68
CA SER A 370 12.89 -9.38 -13.10
C SER A 370 13.70 -8.25 -13.72
N TYR A 371 13.93 -7.16 -12.97
CA TYR A 371 14.73 -6.05 -13.48
C TYR A 371 16.20 -6.44 -13.65
N GLN A 372 16.75 -7.17 -12.70
CA GLN A 372 18.17 -7.58 -12.76
C GLN A 372 18.50 -8.49 -13.95
N PHE A 373 17.58 -9.39 -14.30
CA PHE A 373 17.84 -10.36 -15.39
C PHE A 373 17.33 -9.91 -16.76
N TRP A 374 16.24 -9.14 -16.81
CA TRP A 374 15.54 -8.80 -18.06
C TRP A 374 15.13 -7.32 -18.13
N GLY A 375 15.66 -6.47 -17.26
CA GLY A 375 15.34 -5.05 -17.25
C GLY A 375 13.84 -4.76 -17.01
N LEU A 376 13.40 -3.59 -17.48
CA LEU A 376 11.99 -3.16 -17.32
C LEU A 376 11.03 -4.09 -18.07
N THR A 377 11.39 -4.60 -19.24
CA THR A 377 10.57 -5.54 -20.02
C THR A 377 10.24 -6.78 -19.20
N GLY A 378 11.20 -7.35 -18.49
CA GLY A 378 10.96 -8.47 -17.58
C GLY A 378 9.97 -8.14 -16.46
N CYS A 379 10.06 -6.93 -15.88
CA CYS A 379 9.10 -6.46 -14.89
C CYS A 379 7.68 -6.36 -15.47
N LEU A 380 7.54 -5.82 -16.67
CA LEU A 380 6.25 -5.60 -17.32
C LEU A 380 5.59 -6.93 -17.74
N ILE A 381 6.35 -7.88 -18.26
CA ILE A 381 5.85 -9.23 -18.60
C ILE A 381 5.42 -9.98 -17.33
N THR A 382 6.23 -9.94 -16.28
CA THR A 382 5.90 -10.55 -14.97
C THR A 382 4.64 -9.92 -14.38
N ALA A 383 4.51 -8.60 -14.46
CA ALA A 383 3.30 -7.89 -14.01
C ALA A 383 2.07 -8.35 -14.79
N SER A 384 2.16 -8.44 -16.11
CA SER A 384 1.06 -8.91 -16.95
C SER A 384 0.64 -10.34 -16.60
N THR A 385 1.60 -11.26 -16.42
CA THR A 385 1.34 -12.64 -16.01
C THR A 385 0.59 -12.71 -14.67
N MET A 386 1.00 -11.89 -13.69
CA MET A 386 0.30 -11.80 -12.41
C MET A 386 -1.12 -11.24 -12.57
N VAL A 387 -1.34 -10.23 -13.41
CA VAL A 387 -2.69 -9.70 -13.68
C VAL A 387 -3.57 -10.74 -14.37
N LEU A 388 -3.03 -11.51 -15.32
CA LEU A 388 -3.75 -12.64 -15.95
C LEU A 388 -4.16 -13.69 -14.93
N ALA A 389 -3.28 -14.02 -13.97
CA ALA A 389 -3.62 -14.93 -12.86
C ALA A 389 -4.77 -14.35 -11.99
N ALA A 390 -4.75 -13.05 -11.69
CA ALA A 390 -5.85 -12.39 -10.98
C ALA A 390 -7.16 -12.48 -11.78
N GLY A 391 -7.12 -12.26 -13.09
CA GLY A 391 -8.26 -12.39 -13.99
C GLY A 391 -8.82 -13.82 -14.00
N ALA A 392 -7.95 -14.83 -14.15
CA ALA A 392 -8.35 -16.25 -14.14
C ALA A 392 -9.03 -16.65 -12.82
N ILE A 393 -8.47 -16.22 -11.68
CA ILE A 393 -9.11 -16.45 -10.37
C ILE A 393 -10.48 -15.79 -10.28
N THR A 394 -10.63 -14.60 -10.87
CA THR A 394 -11.90 -13.88 -10.87
C THR A 394 -12.96 -14.56 -11.73
N ILE A 395 -12.59 -15.30 -12.80
CA ILE A 395 -13.49 -16.17 -13.56
C ILE A 395 -14.06 -17.28 -12.66
N VAL A 396 -13.19 -17.94 -11.89
CA VAL A 396 -13.61 -18.98 -10.95
C VAL A 396 -14.55 -18.41 -9.88
N LEU A 397 -14.26 -17.19 -9.40
CA LEU A 397 -15.11 -16.48 -8.45
C LEU A 397 -16.51 -16.22 -9.04
N ALA A 398 -16.59 -15.74 -10.29
CA ALA A 398 -17.85 -15.49 -10.98
C ALA A 398 -18.68 -16.77 -11.17
N GLY A 399 -18.04 -17.88 -11.53
CA GLY A 399 -18.69 -19.20 -11.64
C GLY A 399 -19.27 -19.69 -10.31
N THR A 400 -18.56 -19.48 -9.21
CA THR A 400 -19.04 -19.86 -7.86
C THR A 400 -20.29 -19.06 -7.45
N GLN A 401 -20.39 -17.79 -7.85
CA GLN A 401 -21.57 -16.96 -7.56
C GLN A 401 -22.81 -17.42 -8.37
N ARG A 402 -22.62 -17.83 -9.61
CA ARG A 402 -23.71 -18.30 -10.49
C ARG A 402 -24.34 -19.58 -9.95
N ASN A 403 -23.52 -20.53 -9.48
CA ASN A 403 -24.02 -21.80 -8.94
C ASN A 403 -24.80 -21.58 -7.64
N ASN A 404 -24.34 -20.71 -6.74
CA ASN A 404 -25.05 -20.38 -5.50
C ASN A 404 -26.37 -19.61 -5.73
N GLY A 405 -26.53 -18.95 -6.89
CA GLY A 405 -27.78 -18.28 -7.28
C GLY A 405 -28.82 -19.23 -7.85
N VAL A 406 -28.38 -20.30 -8.51
CA VAL A 406 -29.28 -21.32 -9.11
C VAL A 406 -29.84 -22.27 -8.03
N GLU A 407 -29.12 -22.51 -6.92
CA GLU A 407 -29.62 -23.33 -5.79
C GLU A 407 -30.65 -22.59 -4.90
N LYS A 408 -30.92 -21.32 -5.14
CA LYS A 408 -31.85 -20.51 -4.34
C LYS A 408 -33.15 -20.15 -5.07
N VAL A 409 -33.37 -20.65 -6.28
CA VAL A 409 -34.60 -20.59 -7.04
C VAL A 409 -35.25 -21.98 -7.09
#